data_e4ff0c7f4f380fdf70105e545a6f8a14
#
_entry.id   e4ff0c7f4f380fdf70105e545a6f8a14
#
_cell.length_a   1.000
_cell.length_b   1.000
_cell.length_c   1.000
_cell.angle_alpha   90.00
_cell.angle_beta   90.00
_cell.angle_gamma   90.00
#
_symmetry.space_group_name_H-M   'P 1'
#
loop_
_entity.id
_entity.type
_entity.pdbx_description
1 polymer ?
#
loop_
_entity_poly.entity_id
_entity_poly.type
_entity_poly.pdbx_seq_one_letter_code
_entity_poly.pdbx_strand_id
1 'polypeptide(L)'
;MVLGIDERINGVNLGNWLVLEKWMDPEPFVRTDEDDEIWMHRTHGALWSERNLAEELRRHRDAYITLEDFRIIADHGLNLVRIPIPYFIFGDWPGHPGCIAYLDRAFRWARETGLKIMIDLHTVPGSQNGFDNGGLTGVCKWAQNPDLVEYALNVLERLARRYRDEPTLHSTH
;
A
#
# COMPACT_ATOMS: atom_id res chain seq x y z
N MET A 1 -20.82 -7.76 -4.56
CA MET A 1 -21.93 -6.82 -4.83
C MET A 1 -21.28 -5.43 -4.76
N VAL A 2 -21.24 -4.70 -5.87
CA VAL A 2 -20.81 -3.29 -5.86
C VAL A 2 -21.80 -2.53 -4.99
N LEU A 3 -21.35 -1.56 -4.17
CA LEU A 3 -22.25 -0.67 -3.44
C LEU A 3 -23.28 -0.13 -4.42
N GLY A 4 -24.58 -0.17 -4.06
CA GLY A 4 -25.65 0.34 -4.91
C GLY A 4 -25.41 1.82 -5.21
N ILE A 5 -25.92 2.32 -6.35
CA ILE A 5 -25.75 3.70 -6.81
C ILE A 5 -26.25 4.73 -5.76
N ASP A 6 -27.12 4.29 -4.84
CA ASP A 6 -27.71 5.11 -3.77
C ASP A 6 -27.04 4.89 -2.38
N GLU A 7 -26.03 4.03 -2.26
CA GLU A 7 -25.40 3.78 -0.96
C GLU A 7 -24.31 4.82 -0.69
N ARG A 8 -24.54 5.61 0.38
CA ARG A 8 -23.55 6.60 0.81
C ARG A 8 -22.24 5.90 1.22
N ILE A 9 -21.13 6.32 0.62
CA ILE A 9 -19.81 5.87 0.99
C ILE A 9 -19.33 6.63 2.23
N ASN A 10 -19.08 5.88 3.29
CA ASN A 10 -18.42 6.36 4.50
C ASN A 10 -17.18 5.51 4.67
N GLY A 11 -16.02 6.09 4.42
CA GLY A 11 -14.77 5.32 4.40
C GLY A 11 -13.63 5.95 5.20
N VAL A 12 -12.60 5.15 5.46
CA VAL A 12 -11.35 5.56 6.10
C VAL A 12 -10.15 5.11 5.27
N ASN A 13 -9.08 5.89 5.31
CA ASN A 13 -7.81 5.52 4.68
C ASN A 13 -6.93 4.76 5.67
N LEU A 14 -6.41 3.60 5.25
CA LEU A 14 -5.43 2.82 6.00
C LEU A 14 -4.01 3.19 5.55
N GLY A 15 -3.64 4.46 5.78
CA GLY A 15 -2.31 5.00 5.49
C GLY A 15 -1.22 4.34 6.33
N ASN A 16 0.01 4.49 5.93
CA ASN A 16 1.21 4.00 6.61
C ASN A 16 1.26 2.48 6.87
N TRP A 17 0.38 1.69 6.28
CA TRP A 17 0.39 0.24 6.45
C TRP A 17 1.26 -0.48 5.42
N LEU A 18 0.94 -0.30 4.12
CA LEU A 18 1.64 -0.95 3.00
C LEU A 18 2.56 0.00 2.24
N VAL A 19 2.30 1.29 2.30
CA VAL A 19 3.18 2.40 1.94
C VAL A 19 3.55 3.12 3.23
N LEU A 20 4.83 3.22 3.53
CA LEU A 20 5.30 3.86 4.76
C LEU A 20 5.37 5.37 4.60
N GLU A 21 4.88 6.08 5.61
CA GLU A 21 4.83 7.54 5.66
C GLU A 21 5.42 8.03 7.00
N LYS A 22 6.63 8.56 7.00
CA LYS A 22 7.40 8.98 8.19
C LYS A 22 6.63 9.92 9.12
N TRP A 23 5.78 10.79 8.56
CA TRP A 23 4.98 11.73 9.34
C TRP A 23 3.87 11.07 10.16
N MET A 24 3.41 9.87 9.75
CA MET A 24 2.41 9.08 10.49
C MET A 24 3.06 8.19 11.56
N ASP A 25 4.19 7.55 11.21
CA ASP A 25 4.98 6.75 12.13
C ASP A 25 6.46 6.84 11.77
N PRO A 26 7.26 7.58 12.54
CA PRO A 26 8.68 7.75 12.28
C PRO A 26 9.53 6.53 12.65
N GLU A 27 8.99 5.54 13.39
CA GLU A 27 9.79 4.43 13.93
C GLU A 27 10.54 3.63 12.86
N PRO A 28 9.94 3.24 11.73
CA PRO A 28 10.67 2.52 10.68
C PRO A 28 11.84 3.29 10.08
N PHE A 29 11.84 4.62 10.19
CA PHE A 29 12.84 5.52 9.60
C PHE A 29 13.98 5.92 10.54
N VAL A 30 13.84 5.67 11.85
CA VAL A 30 14.78 6.15 12.90
C VAL A 30 16.23 5.71 12.62
N ARG A 31 16.44 4.52 12.05
CA ARG A 31 17.78 3.98 11.81
C ARG A 31 18.46 4.52 10.56
N THR A 32 17.71 5.06 9.62
CA THR A 32 18.23 5.51 8.34
C THR A 32 18.25 7.03 8.21
N ASP A 33 17.45 7.72 9.02
CA ASP A 33 17.22 9.17 8.97
C ASP A 33 16.71 9.66 7.58
N GLU A 34 16.13 8.75 6.80
CA GLU A 34 15.57 9.07 5.49
C GLU A 34 14.14 9.62 5.62
N ASP A 35 13.70 10.39 4.63
CA ASP A 35 12.38 11.04 4.64
C ASP A 35 11.31 10.27 3.88
N ASP A 36 11.70 9.30 3.05
CA ASP A 36 10.79 8.49 2.25
C ASP A 36 11.13 6.98 2.26
N GLU A 37 10.14 6.18 1.90
CA GLU A 37 10.24 4.72 1.95
C GLU A 37 11.30 4.15 1.00
N ILE A 38 11.47 4.73 -0.19
CA ILE A 38 12.42 4.21 -1.19
C ILE A 38 13.86 4.42 -0.76
N TRP A 39 14.21 5.61 -0.26
CA TRP A 39 15.53 5.85 0.28
C TRP A 39 15.76 5.06 1.56
N MET A 40 14.77 4.96 2.45
CA MET A 40 14.85 4.14 3.64
C MET A 40 15.16 2.67 3.30
N HIS A 41 14.48 2.07 2.32
CA HIS A 41 14.78 0.70 1.88
C HIS A 41 16.21 0.56 1.36
N ARG A 42 16.68 1.49 0.54
CA ARG A 42 18.03 1.48 -0.03
C ARG A 42 19.10 1.59 1.05
N THR A 43 18.95 2.58 1.94
CA THR A 43 19.90 2.84 3.01
C THR A 43 19.90 1.70 4.02
N HIS A 44 18.75 1.18 4.41
CA HIS A 44 18.66 0.04 5.31
C HIS A 44 19.30 -1.22 4.70
N GLY A 45 19.00 -1.52 3.44
CA GLY A 45 19.59 -2.66 2.74
C GLY A 45 21.12 -2.57 2.63
N ALA A 46 21.64 -1.36 2.39
CA ALA A 46 23.08 -1.11 2.31
C ALA A 46 23.80 -1.20 3.67
N LEU A 47 23.16 -0.71 4.74
CA LEU A 47 23.77 -0.66 6.08
C LEU A 47 23.67 -1.97 6.87
N TRP A 48 22.57 -2.72 6.72
CA TRP A 48 22.33 -3.91 7.57
C TRP A 48 22.09 -5.19 6.79
N SER A 49 21.15 -5.26 5.92
CA SER A 49 20.88 -6.27 4.88
C SER A 49 19.41 -6.18 4.43
N GLU A 50 19.13 -6.70 3.23
CA GLU A 50 17.75 -6.84 2.72
C GLU A 50 16.88 -7.76 3.60
N ARG A 51 17.50 -8.77 4.23
CA ARG A 51 16.80 -9.69 5.14
C ARG A 51 16.28 -8.96 6.39
N ASN A 52 17.09 -8.11 6.99
CA ASN A 52 16.68 -7.34 8.17
C ASN A 52 15.59 -6.33 7.83
N LEU A 53 15.67 -5.68 6.66
CA LEU A 53 14.62 -4.82 6.15
C LEU A 53 13.30 -5.58 6.00
N ALA A 54 13.32 -6.75 5.36
CA ALA A 54 12.12 -7.56 5.17
C ALA A 54 11.49 -7.99 6.51
N GLU A 55 12.30 -8.31 7.52
CA GLU A 55 11.82 -8.65 8.87
C GLU A 55 11.18 -7.45 9.59
N GLU A 56 11.76 -6.27 9.49
CA GLU A 56 11.19 -5.04 10.07
C GLU A 56 9.87 -4.65 9.40
N LEU A 57 9.83 -4.65 8.08
CA LEU A 57 8.61 -4.36 7.33
C LEU A 57 7.51 -5.39 7.62
N ARG A 58 7.86 -6.66 7.77
CA ARG A 58 6.90 -7.70 8.16
C ARG A 58 6.33 -7.42 9.55
N ARG A 59 7.18 -7.09 10.53
CA ARG A 59 6.74 -6.77 11.91
C ARG A 59 5.79 -5.58 11.92
N HIS A 60 6.12 -4.49 11.21
CA HIS A 60 5.26 -3.33 11.07
C HIS A 60 3.90 -3.73 10.45
N ARG A 61 3.91 -4.38 9.29
CA ARG A 61 2.69 -4.76 8.57
C ARG A 61 1.82 -5.77 9.31
N ASP A 62 2.41 -6.62 10.15
CA ASP A 62 1.67 -7.59 10.98
C ASP A 62 0.95 -6.92 12.16
N ALA A 63 1.47 -5.80 12.67
CA ALA A 63 0.98 -5.16 13.89
C ALA A 63 0.19 -3.87 13.62
N TYR A 64 0.46 -3.15 12.54
CA TYR A 64 -0.07 -1.80 12.30
C TYR A 64 -1.55 -1.77 11.94
N ILE A 65 -2.02 -2.69 11.10
CA ILE A 65 -3.44 -2.93 10.81
C ILE A 65 -3.75 -4.41 11.00
N THR A 66 -4.81 -4.69 11.75
CA THR A 66 -5.24 -6.04 12.14
C THR A 66 -6.71 -6.29 11.79
N LEU A 67 -7.19 -7.52 11.97
CA LEU A 67 -8.61 -7.84 11.86
C LEU A 67 -9.47 -7.05 12.85
N GLU A 68 -8.93 -6.77 14.04
CA GLU A 68 -9.67 -6.01 15.06
C GLU A 68 -9.93 -4.57 14.60
N ASP A 69 -8.97 -3.94 13.90
CA ASP A 69 -9.17 -2.62 13.31
C ASP A 69 -10.29 -2.63 12.26
N PHE A 70 -10.37 -3.68 11.42
CA PHE A 70 -11.45 -3.85 10.47
C PHE A 70 -12.82 -3.99 11.16
N ARG A 71 -12.89 -4.71 12.29
CA ARG A 71 -14.11 -4.81 13.11
C ARG A 71 -14.51 -3.47 13.69
N ILE A 72 -13.56 -2.75 14.30
CA ILE A 72 -13.80 -1.41 14.86
C ILE A 72 -14.34 -0.47 13.79
N ILE A 73 -13.73 -0.46 12.59
CA ILE A 73 -14.18 0.37 11.47
C ILE A 73 -15.64 0.04 11.09
N ALA A 74 -15.98 -1.24 10.95
CA ALA A 74 -17.33 -1.68 10.62
C ALA A 74 -18.34 -1.33 11.73
N ASP A 75 -17.98 -1.55 12.99
CA ASP A 75 -18.84 -1.28 14.15
C ASP A 75 -19.14 0.23 14.30
N HIS A 76 -18.27 1.10 13.80
CA HIS A 76 -18.53 2.55 13.73
C HIS A 76 -19.36 2.99 12.51
N GLY A 77 -19.89 2.04 11.74
CA GLY A 77 -20.78 2.32 10.61
C GLY A 77 -20.09 2.81 9.34
N LEU A 78 -18.75 2.60 9.23
CA LEU A 78 -18.06 2.79 7.97
C LEU A 78 -18.27 1.55 7.09
N ASN A 79 -18.28 1.75 5.77
CA ASN A 79 -18.53 0.69 4.80
C ASN A 79 -17.41 0.50 3.77
N LEU A 80 -16.35 1.33 3.83
CA LEU A 80 -15.24 1.28 2.90
C LEU A 80 -13.91 1.58 3.58
N VAL A 81 -12.87 0.83 3.21
CA VAL A 81 -11.48 1.15 3.52
C VAL A 81 -10.70 1.40 2.23
N ARG A 82 -9.94 2.51 2.17
CA ARG A 82 -8.96 2.75 1.11
C ARG A 82 -7.61 2.24 1.58
N ILE A 83 -6.95 1.42 0.77
CA ILE A 83 -5.65 0.83 1.09
C ILE A 83 -4.62 1.35 0.10
N PRO A 84 -3.75 2.29 0.50
CA PRO A 84 -2.58 2.69 -0.27
C PRO A 84 -1.60 1.52 -0.43
N ILE A 85 -1.17 1.25 -1.65
CA ILE A 85 -0.22 0.20 -1.99
C ILE A 85 0.96 0.74 -2.79
N PRO A 86 2.17 0.17 -2.62
CA PRO A 86 3.31 0.57 -3.41
C PRO A 86 3.36 -0.16 -4.76
N TYR A 87 4.03 0.44 -5.75
CA TYR A 87 4.25 -0.20 -7.05
C TYR A 87 5.03 -1.53 -6.98
N PHE A 88 5.83 -1.71 -5.95
CA PHE A 88 6.57 -2.96 -5.70
C PHE A 88 5.79 -3.99 -4.87
N ILE A 89 4.46 -3.87 -4.80
CA ILE A 89 3.59 -4.74 -3.98
C ILE A 89 3.82 -6.24 -4.23
N PHE A 90 4.17 -6.64 -5.46
CA PHE A 90 4.42 -8.03 -5.81
C PHE A 90 5.83 -8.54 -5.47
N GLY A 91 6.76 -7.67 -5.05
CA GLY A 91 8.13 -8.03 -4.68
C GLY A 91 9.05 -8.31 -5.87
N ASP A 92 8.69 -7.86 -7.06
CA ASP A 92 9.46 -7.99 -8.29
C ASP A 92 10.30 -6.75 -8.65
N TRP A 93 10.27 -5.73 -7.80
CA TRP A 93 11.14 -4.57 -7.92
C TRP A 93 12.40 -4.74 -7.02
N PRO A 94 13.62 -4.63 -7.58
CA PRO A 94 14.85 -4.90 -6.83
C PRO A 94 14.99 -4.05 -5.56
N GLY A 95 15.39 -4.70 -4.46
CA GLY A 95 15.63 -4.04 -3.17
C GLY A 95 14.37 -3.65 -2.39
N HIS A 96 13.16 -4.02 -2.87
CA HIS A 96 11.91 -3.68 -2.20
C HIS A 96 11.06 -4.93 -1.93
N PRO A 97 10.94 -5.35 -0.65
CA PRO A 97 10.12 -6.51 -0.29
C PRO A 97 8.65 -6.30 -0.61
N GLY A 98 8.06 -7.25 -1.33
CA GLY A 98 6.63 -7.20 -1.67
C GLY A 98 5.71 -7.35 -0.46
N CYS A 99 4.45 -6.96 -0.64
CA CYS A 99 3.45 -7.01 0.43
C CYS A 99 2.06 -7.50 -0.04
N ILE A 100 1.95 -8.12 -1.19
CA ILE A 100 0.67 -8.58 -1.76
C ILE A 100 -0.11 -9.52 -0.83
N ALA A 101 0.57 -10.32 0.00
CA ALA A 101 -0.06 -11.22 0.96
C ALA A 101 -0.88 -10.46 2.03
N TYR A 102 -0.50 -9.22 2.34
CA TYR A 102 -1.24 -8.36 3.28
C TYR A 102 -2.52 -7.81 2.64
N LEU A 103 -2.48 -7.46 1.35
CA LEU A 103 -3.69 -7.07 0.63
C LEU A 103 -4.66 -8.27 0.49
N ASP A 104 -4.15 -9.48 0.24
CA ASP A 104 -4.97 -10.71 0.28
C ASP A 104 -5.60 -10.93 1.67
N ARG A 105 -4.86 -10.60 2.74
CA ARG A 105 -5.34 -10.67 4.13
C ARG A 105 -6.46 -9.65 4.37
N ALA A 106 -6.30 -8.41 3.88
CA ALA A 106 -7.31 -7.37 3.97
C ALA A 106 -8.63 -7.79 3.29
N PHE A 107 -8.59 -8.42 2.13
CA PHE A 107 -9.78 -8.93 1.46
C PHE A 107 -10.49 -10.03 2.26
N ARG A 108 -9.76 -10.90 2.95
CA ARG A 108 -10.38 -11.88 3.87
C ARG A 108 -11.07 -11.18 5.03
N TRP A 109 -10.43 -10.17 5.63
CA TRP A 109 -11.01 -9.37 6.71
C TRP A 109 -12.23 -8.57 6.25
N ALA A 110 -12.17 -7.98 5.07
CA ALA A 110 -13.30 -7.26 4.48
C ALA A 110 -14.54 -8.16 4.27
N ARG A 111 -14.34 -9.42 3.81
CA ARG A 111 -15.44 -10.38 3.72
C ARG A 111 -16.04 -10.72 5.09
N GLU A 112 -15.21 -10.84 6.12
CA GLU A 112 -15.65 -11.16 7.49
C GLU A 112 -16.44 -10.00 8.11
N THR A 113 -16.03 -8.75 7.84
CA THR A 113 -16.59 -7.54 8.48
C THR A 113 -17.65 -6.82 7.62
N GLY A 114 -17.83 -7.24 6.37
CA GLY A 114 -18.76 -6.59 5.43
C GLY A 114 -18.23 -5.29 4.80
N LEU A 115 -16.99 -4.92 5.06
CA LEU A 115 -16.37 -3.73 4.46
C LEU A 115 -16.06 -3.95 2.97
N LYS A 116 -16.02 -2.84 2.22
CA LYS A 116 -15.48 -2.80 0.85
C LYS A 116 -14.05 -2.26 0.87
N ILE A 117 -13.28 -2.64 -0.14
CA ILE A 117 -11.90 -2.18 -0.32
C ILE A 117 -11.79 -1.35 -1.60
N MET A 118 -11.20 -0.17 -1.47
CA MET A 118 -10.67 0.62 -2.57
C MET A 118 -9.15 0.45 -2.57
N ILE A 119 -8.60 -0.15 -3.62
CA ILE A 119 -7.14 -0.25 -3.80
C ILE A 119 -6.67 1.06 -4.42
N ASP A 120 -5.61 1.63 -3.85
CA ASP A 120 -4.97 2.83 -4.37
C ASP A 120 -3.49 2.56 -4.66
N LEU A 121 -3.11 2.59 -5.95
CA LEU A 121 -1.70 2.57 -6.33
C LEU A 121 -1.07 3.91 -5.98
N HIS A 122 -0.61 4.02 -4.75
CA HIS A 122 -0.22 5.28 -4.12
C HIS A 122 1.14 5.79 -4.56
N THR A 123 2.08 4.89 -4.85
CA THR A 123 3.40 5.22 -5.35
C THR A 123 3.66 4.54 -6.69
N VAL A 124 4.40 5.22 -7.57
CA VAL A 124 4.83 4.69 -8.87
C VAL A 124 6.35 4.82 -9.02
N PRO A 125 7.01 3.96 -9.81
CA PRO A 125 8.45 4.01 -9.96
C PRO A 125 8.88 5.35 -10.57
N GLY A 126 9.87 5.99 -9.96
CA GLY A 126 10.32 7.33 -10.36
C GLY A 126 9.47 8.48 -9.85
N SER A 127 8.50 8.20 -8.97
CA SER A 127 7.58 9.13 -8.30
C SER A 127 6.73 9.98 -9.26
N GLN A 128 5.47 10.15 -8.91
CA GLN A 128 4.50 10.95 -9.67
C GLN A 128 4.55 12.45 -9.33
N ASN A 129 5.07 12.83 -8.17
CA ASN A 129 5.00 14.21 -7.68
C ASN A 129 6.28 14.74 -7.00
N GLY A 130 7.23 13.87 -6.65
CA GLY A 130 8.48 14.24 -5.97
C GLY A 130 8.32 14.58 -4.48
N PHE A 131 7.18 14.25 -3.88
CA PHE A 131 6.96 14.36 -2.44
C PHE A 131 7.17 13.00 -1.74
N ASP A 132 7.29 13.03 -0.42
CA ASP A 132 7.45 11.85 0.45
C ASP A 132 6.34 10.82 0.25
N ASN A 133 5.09 11.26 0.11
CA ASN A 133 3.94 10.39 -0.16
C ASN A 133 3.99 9.70 -1.54
N GLY A 134 4.84 10.16 -2.46
CA GLY A 134 5.16 9.46 -3.71
C GLY A 134 6.23 8.36 -3.51
N GLY A 135 6.72 8.18 -2.29
CA GLY A 135 7.73 7.20 -1.90
C GLY A 135 9.16 7.55 -2.32
N LEU A 136 9.38 8.65 -3.02
CA LEU A 136 10.71 9.08 -3.50
C LEU A 136 10.78 10.62 -3.58
N THR A 137 11.38 11.22 -2.57
CA THR A 137 11.48 12.68 -2.43
C THR A 137 12.46 13.28 -3.43
N GLY A 138 12.12 14.44 -3.98
CA GLY A 138 12.96 15.22 -4.90
C GLY A 138 13.04 14.66 -6.31
N VAL A 139 12.34 13.57 -6.62
CA VAL A 139 12.32 12.93 -7.95
C VAL A 139 10.90 12.91 -8.50
N CYS A 140 10.69 13.40 -9.73
CA CYS A 140 9.41 13.33 -10.43
C CYS A 140 9.69 12.93 -11.89
N LYS A 141 9.84 11.64 -12.15
CA LYS A 141 10.26 11.11 -13.47
C LYS A 141 9.30 10.09 -14.07
N TRP A 142 8.29 9.65 -13.32
CA TRP A 142 7.39 8.60 -13.79
C TRP A 142 6.74 8.92 -15.14
N ALA A 143 6.02 10.04 -15.25
CA ALA A 143 5.29 10.41 -16.46
C ALA A 143 6.17 10.71 -17.67
N GLN A 144 7.47 10.91 -17.47
CA GLN A 144 8.45 11.23 -18.51
C GLN A 144 9.17 9.99 -19.05
N ASN A 145 8.94 8.83 -18.44
CA ASN A 145 9.58 7.57 -18.82
C ASN A 145 8.52 6.50 -19.16
N PRO A 146 8.35 6.16 -20.45
CA PRO A 146 7.36 5.16 -20.87
C PRO A 146 7.50 3.80 -20.19
N ASP A 147 8.72 3.35 -19.91
CA ASP A 147 8.95 2.04 -19.24
C ASP A 147 8.41 2.03 -17.82
N LEU A 148 8.54 3.16 -17.10
CA LEU A 148 8.01 3.29 -15.74
C LEU A 148 6.48 3.37 -15.73
N VAL A 149 5.90 4.03 -16.74
CA VAL A 149 4.44 4.06 -16.95
C VAL A 149 3.92 2.66 -17.26
N GLU A 150 4.57 1.93 -18.18
CA GLU A 150 4.20 0.56 -18.52
C GLU A 150 4.30 -0.38 -17.31
N TYR A 151 5.34 -0.24 -16.49
CA TYR A 151 5.45 -1.00 -15.24
C TYR A 151 4.27 -0.74 -14.31
N ALA A 152 3.90 0.51 -14.08
CA ALA A 152 2.76 0.86 -13.24
C ALA A 152 1.43 0.30 -13.79
N LEU A 153 1.22 0.37 -15.12
CA LEU A 153 0.06 -0.24 -15.77
C LEU A 153 0.04 -1.76 -15.61
N ASN A 154 1.18 -2.42 -15.70
CA ASN A 154 1.29 -3.87 -15.43
C ASN A 154 0.91 -4.23 -14.00
N VAL A 155 1.32 -3.42 -13.02
CA VAL A 155 0.91 -3.59 -11.60
C VAL A 155 -0.62 -3.51 -11.48
N LEU A 156 -1.25 -2.49 -12.08
CA LEU A 156 -2.71 -2.33 -12.06
C LEU A 156 -3.42 -3.50 -12.75
N GLU A 157 -2.92 -3.95 -13.90
CA GLU A 157 -3.50 -5.09 -14.62
C GLU A 157 -3.44 -6.38 -13.77
N ARG A 158 -2.30 -6.64 -13.12
CA ARG A 158 -2.14 -7.82 -12.24
C ARG A 158 -3.08 -7.76 -11.04
N LEU A 159 -3.28 -6.59 -10.45
CA LEU A 159 -4.24 -6.37 -9.36
C LEU A 159 -5.67 -6.61 -9.85
N ALA A 160 -6.05 -6.01 -10.98
CA ALA A 160 -7.37 -6.17 -11.57
C ALA A 160 -7.67 -7.65 -11.88
N ARG A 161 -6.71 -8.39 -12.45
CA ARG A 161 -6.85 -9.84 -12.71
C ARG A 161 -6.97 -10.66 -11.42
N ARG A 162 -6.19 -10.29 -10.38
CA ARG A 162 -6.19 -11.01 -9.09
C ARG A 162 -7.49 -10.88 -8.34
N TYR A 163 -8.08 -9.68 -8.34
CA TYR A 163 -9.25 -9.35 -7.53
C TYR A 163 -10.55 -9.13 -8.32
N ARG A 164 -10.58 -9.44 -9.64
CA ARG A 164 -11.75 -9.24 -10.50
C ARG A 164 -13.04 -9.89 -9.97
N ASP A 165 -12.92 -11.05 -9.32
CA ASP A 165 -14.04 -11.82 -8.81
C ASP A 165 -14.23 -11.64 -7.29
N GLU A 166 -13.51 -10.66 -6.69
CA GLU A 166 -13.55 -10.37 -5.27
C GLU A 166 -14.78 -9.52 -4.91
N PRO A 167 -15.75 -10.08 -4.17
CA PRO A 167 -17.02 -9.39 -3.91
C PRO A 167 -16.90 -8.14 -3.04
N THR A 168 -15.78 -7.99 -2.33
CA THR A 168 -15.52 -6.82 -1.48
C THR A 168 -14.67 -5.77 -2.17
N LEU A 169 -14.20 -6.00 -3.40
CA LEU A 169 -13.54 -4.95 -4.18
C LEU A 169 -14.57 -3.88 -4.57
N HIS A 170 -14.31 -2.63 -4.20
CA HIS A 170 -15.09 -1.47 -4.64
C HIS A 170 -14.52 -0.88 -5.93
N SER A 171 -13.22 -0.54 -5.91
CA SER A 171 -12.51 0.06 -7.04
C SER A 171 -10.99 -0.09 -6.91
N THR A 172 -10.30 0.15 -8.03
CA THR A 172 -8.84 0.28 -8.10
C THR A 172 -8.51 1.64 -8.72
N HIS A 173 -7.65 2.42 -8.09
CA HIS A 173 -7.13 3.71 -8.56
C HIS A 173 -5.63 3.63 -8.79
#